data_f330917e8fbcbd2ec81d6eb560ef6006
#
_entry.id   f330917e8fbcbd2ec81d6eb560ef6006
#
_cell.length_a   1.000
_cell.length_b   1.000
_cell.length_c   1.000
_cell.angle_alpha   90.00
_cell.angle_beta   90.00
_cell.angle_gamma   90.00
#
_symmetry.space_group_name_H-M   'P 1'
#
loop_
_entity.id
_entity.type
_entity.pdbx_description
1 polymer ?
#
loop_
_entity_poly.entity_id
_entity_poly.type
_entity_poly.pdbx_seq_one_letter_code
_entity_poly.pdbx_strand_id
1 'polypeptide(L)'
;GISKNFITCLNEQLENHNPLIGREMELERTIEVLCRKDKNNPLHIGEPGVGKTALAYGLAARIEAGEVPERLKGSRIYELDLGSMLAGTQYRGDFEQRLKSVMKSLSAEKKAILYIDEIHNLIGAGQIGDGSMDASNMLKPYLEQGDIRFIGSTTYEEYNRYFSRSKGMVRRFQQIDIQ
;
A
#
# COMPACT_ATOMS: atom_id res chain seq x y z
N GLY A 1 1.93 1.02 20.64
CA GLY A 1 0.52 1.29 20.49
C GLY A 1 -0.19 0.26 19.61
N ILE A 2 -1.48 0.41 19.48
CA ILE A 2 -2.31 -0.51 18.70
C ILE A 2 -1.82 -0.61 17.25
N SER A 3 -1.40 0.53 16.68
CA SER A 3 -0.95 0.57 15.28
C SER A 3 0.26 -0.32 15.02
N LYS A 4 1.11 -0.56 16.03
CA LYS A 4 2.29 -1.40 15.88
C LYS A 4 1.94 -2.86 15.59
N ASN A 5 0.73 -3.27 15.94
CA ASN A 5 0.26 -4.64 15.69
C ASN A 5 -0.21 -4.84 14.25
N PHE A 6 -0.41 -3.76 13.50
CA PHE A 6 -0.98 -3.81 12.16
C PHE A 6 -0.03 -3.36 11.07
N ILE A 7 1.10 -2.78 11.41
CA ILE A 7 2.09 -2.33 10.42
C ILE A 7 3.48 -2.83 10.74
N THR A 8 4.23 -3.13 9.69
CA THR A 8 5.63 -3.58 9.78
C THR A 8 6.46 -2.70 8.86
N CYS A 9 7.55 -2.14 9.38
CA CYS A 9 8.45 -1.33 8.57
C CYS A 9 9.36 -2.22 7.73
N LEU A 10 9.21 -2.18 6.42
CA LEU A 10 10.01 -3.00 5.52
C LEU A 10 11.48 -2.61 5.53
N ASN A 11 11.78 -1.33 5.73
CA ASN A 11 13.17 -0.86 5.80
C ASN A 11 13.96 -1.52 6.90
N GLU A 12 13.28 -2.01 7.95
CA GLU A 12 13.91 -2.70 9.07
C GLU A 12 13.99 -4.21 8.89
N GLN A 13 13.42 -4.75 7.80
CA GLN A 13 13.31 -6.19 7.56
C GLN A 13 14.16 -6.66 6.38
N LEU A 14 15.02 -5.83 5.86
CA LEU A 14 15.75 -6.13 4.62
C LEU A 14 16.69 -7.33 4.73
N GLU A 15 17.24 -7.58 5.90
CA GLU A 15 18.14 -8.71 6.14
C GLU A 15 17.47 -10.08 5.93
N ASN A 16 16.15 -10.11 6.06
CA ASN A 16 15.39 -11.35 5.99
C ASN A 16 14.86 -11.64 4.58
N HIS A 17 15.21 -10.80 3.61
CA HIS A 17 14.67 -10.92 2.25
C HIS A 17 15.77 -10.92 1.22
N ASN A 18 15.57 -11.72 0.17
CA ASN A 18 16.49 -11.80 -0.93
C ASN A 18 16.45 -10.52 -1.77
N PRO A 19 17.59 -10.13 -2.37
CA PRO A 19 17.59 -8.97 -3.27
C PRO A 19 16.60 -9.16 -4.43
N LEU A 20 16.01 -8.05 -4.86
CA LEU A 20 15.14 -8.04 -6.03
C LEU A 20 15.99 -8.22 -7.28
N ILE A 21 15.61 -9.18 -8.12
CA ILE A 21 16.31 -9.47 -9.37
C ILE A 21 15.31 -9.43 -10.53
N GLY A 22 15.67 -8.70 -11.59
CA GLY A 22 14.90 -8.72 -12.83
C GLY A 22 13.66 -7.85 -12.84
N ARG A 23 13.55 -6.89 -11.92
CA ARG A 23 12.39 -6.01 -11.85
C ARG A 23 12.78 -4.53 -11.85
N GLU A 24 13.92 -4.20 -12.44
CA GLU A 24 14.43 -2.83 -12.42
C GLU A 24 13.49 -1.84 -13.10
N MET A 25 12.86 -2.22 -14.21
CA MET A 25 11.95 -1.33 -14.92
C MET A 25 10.73 -1.00 -14.08
N GLU A 26 10.13 -2.01 -13.46
CA GLU A 26 8.96 -1.81 -12.62
C GLU A 26 9.30 -1.01 -11.37
N LEU A 27 10.49 -1.23 -10.82
CA LEU A 27 10.97 -0.48 -9.67
C LEU A 27 11.18 0.99 -10.02
N GLU A 28 11.82 1.27 -11.14
CA GLU A 28 12.03 2.65 -11.62
C GLU A 28 10.70 3.35 -11.89
N ARG A 29 9.74 2.62 -12.46
CA ARG A 29 8.40 3.15 -12.69
C ARG A 29 7.70 3.50 -11.38
N THR A 30 7.82 2.63 -10.38
CA THR A 30 7.26 2.86 -9.05
C THR A 30 7.84 4.12 -8.43
N ILE A 31 9.16 4.28 -8.51
CA ILE A 31 9.84 5.47 -7.98
C ILE A 31 9.36 6.73 -8.69
N GLU A 32 9.25 6.68 -10.01
CA GLU A 32 8.78 7.81 -10.81
C GLU A 32 7.38 8.24 -10.38
N VAL A 33 6.47 7.28 -10.21
CA VAL A 33 5.10 7.57 -9.79
C VAL A 33 5.07 8.20 -8.42
N LEU A 34 5.83 7.65 -7.46
CA LEU A 34 5.88 8.18 -6.10
C LEU A 34 6.39 9.62 -6.04
N CYS A 35 7.15 10.05 -7.04
CA CYS A 35 7.69 11.41 -7.09
C CYS A 35 6.78 12.40 -7.81
N ARG A 36 5.64 11.97 -8.32
CA ARG A 36 4.69 12.85 -9.00
C ARG A 36 3.95 13.74 -8.02
N LYS A 37 3.35 14.81 -8.53
CA LYS A 37 2.48 15.68 -7.75
C LYS A 37 1.08 15.09 -7.62
N ASP A 38 0.59 14.49 -8.69
CA ASP A 38 -0.75 13.91 -8.75
C ASP A 38 -0.66 12.45 -9.14
N LYS A 39 -1.69 11.68 -8.77
CA LYS A 39 -1.77 10.27 -9.10
C LYS A 39 -0.46 9.57 -8.74
N ASN A 40 -0.01 9.86 -7.53
CA ASN A 40 1.32 9.52 -7.03
C ASN A 40 1.35 8.28 -6.15
N ASN A 41 0.32 7.45 -6.26
CA ASN A 41 0.24 6.18 -5.52
C ASN A 41 0.31 5.03 -6.52
N PRO A 42 1.40 4.27 -6.55
CA PRO A 42 1.50 3.12 -7.46
C PRO A 42 0.53 2.02 -7.11
N LEU A 43 -0.05 1.40 -8.14
CA LEU A 43 -0.85 0.20 -7.98
C LEU A 43 -0.20 -0.92 -8.80
N HIS A 44 0.39 -1.88 -8.11
CA HIS A 44 1.02 -3.02 -8.76
C HIS A 44 -0.03 -4.06 -9.11
N ILE A 45 -0.18 -4.35 -10.39
CA ILE A 45 -1.16 -5.32 -10.87
C ILE A 45 -0.43 -6.47 -11.54
N GLY A 46 -0.65 -7.68 -11.06
CA GLY A 46 -0.03 -8.87 -11.62
C GLY A 46 -0.63 -10.12 -11.03
N GLU A 47 -0.37 -11.24 -11.68
CA GLU A 47 -0.85 -12.54 -11.21
C GLU A 47 -0.23 -12.89 -9.86
N PRO A 48 -0.89 -13.74 -9.06
CA PRO A 48 -0.31 -14.20 -7.79
C PRO A 48 1.06 -14.83 -8.03
N GLY A 49 2.01 -14.53 -7.16
CA GLY A 49 3.33 -15.15 -7.21
C GLY A 49 4.33 -14.48 -8.16
N VAL A 50 3.98 -13.37 -8.82
CA VAL A 50 4.93 -12.71 -9.74
C VAL A 50 5.95 -11.81 -9.03
N GLY A 51 5.89 -11.68 -7.70
CA GLY A 51 6.89 -10.93 -6.95
C GLY A 51 6.51 -9.50 -6.62
N LYS A 52 5.22 -9.22 -6.46
CA LYS A 52 4.75 -7.86 -6.10
C LYS A 52 5.30 -7.43 -4.75
N THR A 53 5.33 -8.33 -3.77
CA THR A 53 5.90 -8.02 -2.45
C THR A 53 7.40 -7.78 -2.54
N ALA A 54 8.10 -8.54 -3.36
CA ALA A 54 9.53 -8.36 -3.57
C ALA A 54 9.86 -6.96 -4.11
N LEU A 55 8.96 -6.37 -4.91
CA LEU A 55 9.12 -5.01 -5.39
C LEU A 55 9.12 -3.99 -4.25
N ALA A 56 8.22 -4.17 -3.28
CA ALA A 56 8.17 -3.28 -2.13
C ALA A 56 9.46 -3.36 -1.31
N TYR A 57 10.00 -4.56 -1.11
CA TYR A 57 11.29 -4.73 -0.43
C TYR A 57 12.45 -4.16 -1.26
N GLY A 58 12.40 -4.32 -2.58
CA GLY A 58 13.41 -3.73 -3.47
C GLY A 58 13.42 -2.20 -3.38
N LEU A 59 12.24 -1.60 -3.30
CA LEU A 59 12.15 -0.16 -3.11
C LEU A 59 12.73 0.26 -1.76
N ALA A 60 12.39 -0.46 -0.69
CA ALA A 60 12.93 -0.18 0.63
C ALA A 60 14.46 -0.25 0.63
N ALA A 61 15.02 -1.24 -0.06
CA ALA A 61 16.48 -1.38 -0.17
C ALA A 61 17.11 -0.19 -0.90
N ARG A 62 16.49 0.29 -1.98
CA ARG A 62 16.96 1.46 -2.71
C ARG A 62 16.93 2.71 -1.84
N ILE A 63 15.87 2.87 -1.04
CA ILE A 63 15.76 4.01 -0.12
C ILE A 63 16.86 3.96 0.93
N GLU A 64 17.11 2.80 1.53
CA GLU A 64 18.14 2.66 2.55
C GLU A 64 19.56 2.88 1.97
N ALA A 65 19.76 2.53 0.72
CA ALA A 65 21.04 2.77 0.03
C ALA A 65 21.20 4.23 -0.44
N GLY A 66 20.16 5.05 -0.31
CA GLY A 66 20.19 6.42 -0.81
C GLY A 66 20.09 6.52 -2.33
N GLU A 67 19.71 5.44 -3.00
CA GLU A 67 19.66 5.39 -4.47
C GLU A 67 18.26 5.73 -5.00
N VAL A 68 17.72 6.85 -4.52
CA VAL A 68 16.41 7.37 -4.91
C VAL A 68 16.49 8.89 -5.03
N PRO A 69 15.54 9.53 -5.75
CA PRO A 69 15.49 10.99 -5.79
C PRO A 69 15.31 11.60 -4.40
N GLU A 70 15.70 12.86 -4.25
CA GLU A 70 15.61 13.58 -2.96
C GLU A 70 14.24 13.46 -2.29
N ARG A 71 13.17 13.48 -3.09
CA ARG A 71 11.82 13.39 -2.56
C ARG A 71 11.57 12.12 -1.77
N LEU A 72 12.26 11.03 -2.12
CA LEU A 72 12.07 9.75 -1.46
C LEU A 72 13.15 9.41 -0.44
N LYS A 73 14.21 10.19 -0.36
CA LYS A 73 15.27 9.92 0.62
C LYS A 73 14.72 10.00 2.03
N GLY A 74 15.06 8.99 2.81
CA GLY A 74 14.57 8.90 4.18
C GLY A 74 13.16 8.36 4.32
N SER A 75 12.52 7.98 3.22
CA SER A 75 11.18 7.39 3.27
C SER A 75 11.21 6.03 3.94
N ARG A 76 10.11 5.69 4.60
CA ARG A 76 9.95 4.39 5.24
C ARG A 76 8.67 3.75 4.72
N ILE A 77 8.78 2.49 4.36
CA ILE A 77 7.66 1.73 3.82
C ILE A 77 7.11 0.85 4.93
N TYR A 78 5.83 1.00 5.20
CA TYR A 78 5.11 0.22 6.21
C TYR A 78 4.12 -0.70 5.51
N GLU A 79 4.24 -1.98 5.75
CA GLU A 79 3.28 -2.95 5.22
C GLU A 79 2.10 -3.06 6.19
N LEU A 80 0.89 -2.92 5.67
CA LEU A 80 -0.33 -3.07 6.43
C LEU A 80 -0.72 -4.55 6.50
N ASP A 81 -0.89 -5.08 7.71
CA ASP A 81 -1.40 -6.43 7.91
C ASP A 81 -2.93 -6.37 7.94
N LEU A 82 -3.51 -6.39 6.76
CA LEU A 82 -4.94 -6.29 6.60
C LEU A 82 -5.68 -7.47 7.22
N GLY A 83 -5.09 -8.66 7.12
CA GLY A 83 -5.65 -9.85 7.73
C GLY A 83 -5.84 -9.70 9.24
N SER A 84 -4.82 -9.20 9.93
CA SER A 84 -4.90 -8.96 11.37
C SER A 84 -5.92 -7.89 11.72
N MET A 85 -6.05 -6.88 10.87
CA MET A 85 -7.04 -5.82 11.10
C MET A 85 -8.47 -6.32 10.97
N LEU A 86 -8.70 -7.24 10.04
CA LEU A 86 -10.03 -7.81 9.81
C LEU A 86 -10.34 -8.93 10.81
N ALA A 87 -9.32 -9.60 11.32
CA ALA A 87 -9.50 -10.73 12.23
C ALA A 87 -10.16 -10.26 13.54
N GLY A 88 -11.16 -11.01 14.00
CA GLY A 88 -11.88 -10.67 15.21
C GLY A 88 -12.72 -9.43 15.11
N THR A 89 -12.82 -8.82 13.94
CA THR A 89 -13.65 -7.65 13.72
C THR A 89 -15.05 -8.12 13.33
N GLN A 90 -16.02 -7.84 14.21
CA GLN A 90 -17.40 -8.20 13.97
C GLN A 90 -18.20 -7.04 13.38
N TYR A 91 -17.81 -5.82 13.71
CA TYR A 91 -18.50 -4.62 13.29
C TYR A 91 -17.58 -3.71 12.49
N ARG A 92 -18.15 -3.02 11.52
CA ARG A 92 -17.43 -2.08 10.69
C ARG A 92 -16.73 -0.98 11.52
N GLY A 93 -17.37 -0.54 12.60
CA GLY A 93 -16.80 0.49 13.47
C GLY A 93 -15.47 0.09 14.09
N ASP A 94 -15.29 -1.19 14.41
CA ASP A 94 -14.03 -1.69 14.97
C ASP A 94 -12.90 -1.58 13.95
N PHE A 95 -13.19 -1.94 12.71
CA PHE A 95 -12.23 -1.83 11.63
C PHE A 95 -11.87 -0.37 11.35
N GLU A 96 -12.89 0.48 11.29
CA GLU A 96 -12.68 1.91 11.05
C GLU A 96 -11.76 2.53 12.09
N GLN A 97 -11.95 2.15 13.36
CA GLN A 97 -11.12 2.65 14.45
C GLN A 97 -9.67 2.19 14.32
N ARG A 98 -9.46 0.92 13.95
CA ARG A 98 -8.12 0.38 13.72
C ARG A 98 -7.42 1.09 12.58
N LEU A 99 -8.13 1.32 11.48
CA LEU A 99 -7.58 2.02 10.32
C LEU A 99 -7.22 3.46 10.67
N LYS A 100 -8.10 4.15 11.39
CA LYS A 100 -7.81 5.51 11.86
C LYS A 100 -6.56 5.57 12.73
N SER A 101 -6.39 4.60 13.60
CA SER A 101 -5.21 4.53 14.47
C SER A 101 -3.94 4.37 13.65
N VAL A 102 -3.96 3.50 12.65
CA VAL A 102 -2.81 3.31 11.75
C VAL A 102 -2.50 4.61 11.01
N MET A 103 -3.52 5.23 10.42
CA MET A 103 -3.31 6.45 9.64
C MET A 103 -2.79 7.59 10.50
N LYS A 104 -3.28 7.70 11.72
CA LYS A 104 -2.79 8.71 12.66
C LYS A 104 -1.31 8.50 12.98
N SER A 105 -0.90 7.26 13.21
CA SER A 105 0.51 6.93 13.47
C SER A 105 1.38 7.28 12.28
N LEU A 106 0.93 6.97 11.07
CA LEU A 106 1.69 7.25 9.86
C LEU A 106 1.77 8.73 9.56
N SER A 107 0.73 9.49 9.87
CA SER A 107 0.73 10.95 9.67
C SER A 107 1.76 11.66 10.53
N ALA A 108 2.15 11.06 11.66
CA ALA A 108 3.19 11.60 12.52
C ALA A 108 4.59 11.32 11.99
N GLU A 109 4.72 10.40 11.04
CA GLU A 109 6.00 10.06 10.44
C GLU A 109 6.29 10.93 9.23
N LYS A 110 7.57 11.17 8.95
CA LYS A 110 7.97 11.90 7.76
C LYS A 110 8.09 10.91 6.59
N LYS A 111 7.54 11.30 5.45
CA LYS A 111 7.69 10.53 4.20
C LYS A 111 7.28 9.06 4.34
N ALA A 112 6.15 8.82 5.00
CA ALA A 112 5.62 7.47 5.14
C ALA A 112 5.00 6.98 3.83
N ILE A 113 5.25 5.72 3.51
CA ILE A 113 4.63 5.02 2.39
C ILE A 113 3.93 3.80 2.98
N LEU A 114 2.64 3.68 2.75
CA LEU A 114 1.87 2.54 3.23
C LEU A 114 1.67 1.54 2.09
N TYR A 115 2.22 0.34 2.26
CA TYR A 115 2.08 -0.74 1.30
C TYR A 115 0.92 -1.63 1.73
N ILE A 116 -0.07 -1.79 0.84
CA ILE A 116 -1.26 -2.61 1.11
C ILE A 116 -1.33 -3.72 0.08
N ASP A 117 -0.95 -4.92 0.51
CA ASP A 117 -1.08 -6.10 -0.33
C ASP A 117 -2.56 -6.48 -0.42
N GLU A 118 -2.96 -6.96 -1.59
CA GLU A 118 -4.37 -7.32 -1.84
C GLU A 118 -5.32 -6.19 -1.46
N ILE A 119 -5.02 -4.98 -1.94
CA ILE A 119 -5.77 -3.76 -1.60
C ILE A 119 -7.27 -3.88 -1.95
N HIS A 120 -7.64 -4.77 -2.87
CA HIS A 120 -9.03 -5.02 -3.20
C HIS A 120 -9.85 -5.44 -1.98
N ASN A 121 -9.23 -6.02 -0.96
CA ASN A 121 -9.93 -6.39 0.27
C ASN A 121 -10.43 -5.18 1.07
N LEU A 122 -9.90 -3.99 0.79
CA LEU A 122 -10.42 -2.74 1.37
C LEU A 122 -11.53 -2.12 0.53
N ILE A 123 -11.74 -2.60 -0.69
CA ILE A 123 -12.57 -1.91 -1.67
C ILE A 123 -13.66 -2.83 -2.22
N GLY A 124 -14.26 -3.62 -1.35
CA GLY A 124 -15.41 -4.44 -1.72
C GLY A 124 -15.20 -5.95 -1.68
N ALA A 125 -13.95 -6.43 -1.77
CA ALA A 125 -13.68 -7.87 -1.75
C ALA A 125 -13.60 -8.45 -0.34
N GLY A 126 -13.18 -7.63 0.65
CA GLY A 126 -13.08 -8.08 2.03
C GLY A 126 -14.42 -8.12 2.72
N GLN A 127 -14.49 -8.86 3.83
CA GLN A 127 -15.72 -9.00 4.59
C GLN A 127 -15.50 -8.73 6.08
N ILE A 128 -16.50 -8.10 6.69
CA ILE A 128 -16.60 -7.95 8.14
C ILE A 128 -17.96 -8.50 8.53
N GLY A 129 -17.97 -9.58 9.34
CA GLY A 129 -19.20 -10.28 9.64
C GLY A 129 -19.81 -10.81 8.34
N ASP A 130 -21.08 -10.47 8.09
CA ASP A 130 -21.81 -10.90 6.90
C ASP A 130 -21.76 -9.89 5.75
N GLY A 131 -21.13 -8.73 5.96
CA GLY A 131 -21.13 -7.66 4.98
C GLY A 131 -19.81 -7.49 4.26
N SER A 132 -19.88 -6.97 3.04
CA SER A 132 -18.65 -6.61 2.30
C SER A 132 -18.05 -5.33 2.87
N MET A 133 -16.72 -5.24 2.77
CA MET A 133 -15.96 -4.09 3.23
C MET A 133 -15.68 -3.15 2.07
N ASP A 134 -16.00 -1.87 2.25
CA ASP A 134 -15.54 -0.82 1.34
C ASP A 134 -15.05 0.37 2.17
N ALA A 135 -13.75 0.50 2.26
CA ALA A 135 -13.10 1.56 3.03
C ALA A 135 -12.59 2.69 2.15
N SER A 136 -13.00 2.74 0.88
CA SER A 136 -12.51 3.79 -0.04
C SER A 136 -12.80 5.19 0.47
N ASN A 137 -13.96 5.42 1.08
CA ASN A 137 -14.30 6.73 1.64
C ASN A 137 -13.42 7.10 2.83
N MET A 138 -12.94 6.13 3.58
CA MET A 138 -12.04 6.39 4.71
C MET A 138 -10.65 6.77 4.25
N LEU A 139 -10.20 6.21 3.13
CA LEU A 139 -8.87 6.48 2.58
C LEU A 139 -8.80 7.80 1.82
N LYS A 140 -9.94 8.27 1.31
CA LYS A 140 -10.01 9.47 0.47
C LYS A 140 -9.30 10.69 1.07
N PRO A 141 -9.55 11.08 2.33
CA PRO A 141 -8.88 12.26 2.90
C PRO A 141 -7.36 12.14 2.89
N TYR A 142 -6.84 10.94 3.18
CA TYR A 142 -5.40 10.71 3.21
C TYR A 142 -4.79 10.73 1.82
N LEU A 143 -5.51 10.20 0.84
CA LEU A 143 -5.08 10.24 -0.56
C LEU A 143 -5.07 11.68 -1.09
N GLU A 144 -6.01 12.51 -0.65
CA GLU A 144 -6.10 13.91 -1.05
C GLU A 144 -5.02 14.77 -0.41
N GLN A 145 -4.70 14.54 0.86
CA GLN A 145 -3.68 15.31 1.58
C GLN A 145 -2.29 15.08 1.04
N GLY A 146 -1.99 13.86 0.62
CA GLY A 146 -0.69 13.53 0.06
C GLY A 146 0.46 13.40 1.07
N ASP A 147 0.18 13.49 2.35
CA ASP A 147 1.20 13.33 3.40
C ASP A 147 1.68 11.89 3.49
N ILE A 148 0.79 10.97 3.22
CA ILE A 148 1.09 9.54 3.19
C ILE A 148 0.91 9.08 1.76
N ARG A 149 1.93 8.43 1.19
CA ARG A 149 1.80 7.80 -0.11
C ARG A 149 1.42 6.35 0.08
N PHE A 150 0.73 5.80 -0.90
CA PHE A 150 0.24 4.44 -0.86
C PHE A 150 0.82 3.65 -2.02
N ILE A 151 1.15 2.39 -1.76
CA ILE A 151 1.43 1.42 -2.81
C ILE A 151 0.43 0.29 -2.59
N GLY A 152 -0.40 0.01 -3.58
CA GLY A 152 -1.31 -1.11 -3.50
C GLY A 152 -0.84 -2.24 -4.41
N SER A 153 -1.23 -3.47 -4.09
CA SER A 153 -1.05 -4.58 -5.00
C SER A 153 -2.35 -5.36 -5.14
N THR A 154 -2.58 -5.86 -6.36
CA THR A 154 -3.79 -6.62 -6.67
C THR A 154 -3.54 -7.46 -7.93
N THR A 155 -4.51 -8.29 -8.29
CA THR A 155 -4.48 -9.04 -9.55
C THR A 155 -5.35 -8.33 -10.59
N TYR A 156 -5.22 -8.70 -11.87
CA TYR A 156 -6.07 -8.14 -12.92
C TYR A 156 -7.54 -8.46 -12.68
N GLU A 157 -7.84 -9.68 -12.26
CA GLU A 157 -9.21 -10.08 -11.97
C GLU A 157 -9.82 -9.22 -10.88
N GLU A 158 -9.11 -9.07 -9.75
CA GLU A 158 -9.59 -8.30 -8.62
C GLU A 158 -9.66 -6.80 -8.94
N TYR A 159 -8.70 -6.29 -9.71
CA TYR A 159 -8.74 -4.92 -10.17
C TYR A 159 -10.01 -4.64 -10.95
N ASN A 160 -10.31 -5.49 -11.95
CA ASN A 160 -11.48 -5.29 -12.79
C ASN A 160 -12.79 -5.45 -12.02
N ARG A 161 -12.80 -6.35 -11.05
CA ARG A 161 -14.02 -6.66 -10.31
C ARG A 161 -14.34 -5.61 -9.24
N TYR A 162 -13.33 -5.08 -8.55
CA TYR A 162 -13.54 -4.21 -7.40
C TYR A 162 -12.96 -2.82 -7.58
N PHE A 163 -11.66 -2.72 -7.90
CA PHE A 163 -10.95 -1.46 -7.88
C PHE A 163 -11.41 -0.50 -8.98
N SER A 164 -11.57 -1.01 -10.19
CA SER A 164 -11.92 -0.20 -11.36
C SER A 164 -13.25 0.53 -11.19
N ARG A 165 -14.11 0.03 -10.33
CA ARG A 165 -15.44 0.62 -10.08
C ARG A 165 -15.39 1.79 -9.10
N SER A 166 -14.29 1.92 -8.37
CA SER A 166 -14.12 3.00 -7.40
C SER A 166 -13.41 4.17 -8.06
N LYS A 167 -14.17 5.14 -8.55
CA LYS A 167 -13.63 6.30 -9.28
C LYS A 167 -12.63 7.10 -8.43
N GLY A 168 -12.90 7.22 -7.15
CA GLY A 168 -12.01 7.95 -6.24
C GLY A 168 -10.65 7.29 -6.09
N MET A 169 -10.62 5.96 -6.13
CA MET A 169 -9.37 5.21 -6.03
C MET A 169 -8.63 5.21 -7.36
N VAL A 170 -9.34 4.92 -8.46
CA VAL A 170 -8.73 4.88 -9.79
C VAL A 170 -8.04 6.20 -10.13
N ARG A 171 -8.67 7.30 -9.77
CA ARG A 171 -8.15 8.63 -10.06
C ARG A 171 -6.84 8.93 -9.33
N ARG A 172 -6.60 8.28 -8.21
CA ARG A 172 -5.46 8.58 -7.35
C ARG A 172 -4.32 7.58 -7.43
N PHE A 173 -4.56 6.45 -8.09
CA PHE A 173 -3.55 5.39 -8.24
C PHE A 173 -3.11 5.27 -9.68
N GLN A 174 -1.81 5.06 -9.88
CA GLN A 174 -1.24 4.77 -11.19
C GLN A 174 -0.96 3.28 -11.31
N GLN A 175 -1.58 2.64 -12.28
CA GLN A 175 -1.34 1.23 -12.54
C GLN A 175 0.08 0.99 -13.05
N ILE A 176 0.69 -0.06 -12.53
CA ILE A 176 1.96 -0.57 -13.01
C ILE A 176 1.80 -2.07 -13.17
N ASP A 177 1.94 -2.55 -14.40
CA ASP A 177 1.79 -3.97 -14.69
C ASP A 177 3.05 -4.73 -14.29
N ILE A 178 2.89 -5.78 -13.49
CA ILE A 178 3.98 -6.64 -13.04
C ILE A 178 3.82 -7.99 -13.71
N GLN A 179 4.76 -8.32 -14.58
CA GLN A 179 4.68 -9.56 -15.38
C GLN A 179 5.65 -10.64 -14.92
#